data_e5e5212ae2a0c08b0f02e1bb3dd88410
#
_entry.id   e5e5212ae2a0c08b0f02e1bb3dd88410
#
_cell.length_a   1.000
_cell.length_b   1.000
_cell.length_c   1.000
_cell.angle_alpha   90.00
_cell.angle_beta   90.00
_cell.angle_gamma   90.00
#
_symmetry.space_group_name_H-M   'P 1'
#
loop_
_entity.id
_entity.type
_entity.pdbx_description
1 polymer ?
#
loop_
_entity_poly.entity_id
_entity_poly.type
_entity_poly.pdbx_seq_one_letter_code
_entity_poly.pdbx_strand_id
1 'polypeptide(L)'
;MTAVSSYIVYARALNRLGWTPAEFVAAESFVVRLRGMLGRRPVAANGLPLVMAFPRCSSVHTCFMVYPIDIAFIDRDGNILARYKNVRPWRMCSCPGAWAVLERPSIIVSTPALQRVPA
;
A
#
# COMPACT_ATOMS: atom_id res chain seq x y z
N MET A 1 -7.51 20.20 1.91
CA MET A 1 -6.53 19.51 2.77
C MET A 1 -5.14 19.75 2.22
N THR A 2 -4.21 20.14 3.08
CA THR A 2 -2.84 20.37 2.68
C THR A 2 -2.10 19.04 2.58
N ALA A 3 -0.93 19.03 1.94
CA ALA A 3 -0.10 17.84 1.86
C ALA A 3 0.26 17.31 3.25
N VAL A 4 0.55 18.21 4.20
CA VAL A 4 0.89 17.82 5.57
C VAL A 4 -0.28 17.09 6.21
N SER A 5 -1.50 17.59 6.03
CA SER A 5 -2.68 16.94 6.59
C SER A 5 -2.90 15.57 5.96
N SER A 6 -2.62 15.42 4.67
CA SER A 6 -2.76 14.13 4.00
C SER A 6 -1.78 13.11 4.59
N TYR A 7 -0.54 13.52 4.85
CA TYR A 7 0.44 12.61 5.44
C TYR A 7 0.05 12.19 6.85
N ILE A 8 -0.59 13.07 7.62
CA ILE A 8 -1.10 12.71 8.94
C ILE A 8 -2.17 11.61 8.81
N VAL A 9 -3.04 11.73 7.84
CA VAL A 9 -4.08 10.73 7.60
C VAL A 9 -3.46 9.39 7.24
N TYR A 10 -2.47 9.40 6.35
CA TYR A 10 -1.76 8.17 5.97
C TYR A 10 -1.06 7.55 7.17
N ALA A 11 -0.41 8.35 7.98
CA ALA A 11 0.28 7.84 9.18
C ALA A 11 -0.70 7.15 10.14
N ARG A 12 -1.87 7.74 10.33
CA ARG A 12 -2.91 7.10 11.17
C ARG A 12 -3.34 5.77 10.59
N ALA A 13 -3.58 5.73 9.29
CA ALA A 13 -4.01 4.50 8.63
C ALA A 13 -2.94 3.42 8.73
N LEU A 14 -1.68 3.77 8.48
CA LEU A 14 -0.58 2.81 8.58
C LEU A 14 -0.46 2.23 9.99
N ASN A 15 -0.63 3.07 11.02
CA ASN A 15 -0.60 2.59 12.40
C ASN A 15 -1.76 1.65 12.69
N ARG A 16 -2.95 1.99 12.22
CA ARG A 16 -4.13 1.15 12.42
C ARG A 16 -4.01 -0.18 11.70
N LEU A 17 -3.33 -0.19 10.55
CA LEU A 17 -3.10 -1.41 9.79
C LEU A 17 -1.96 -2.25 10.36
N GLY A 18 -1.08 -1.66 11.15
CA GLY A 18 0.14 -2.32 11.59
C GLY A 18 1.19 -2.39 10.48
N TRP A 19 1.17 -1.43 9.56
CA TRP A 19 2.06 -1.40 8.40
C TRP A 19 3.26 -0.47 8.61
N THR A 20 3.68 -0.31 9.83
CA THR A 20 4.84 0.50 10.17
C THR A 20 5.91 -0.37 10.83
N PRO A 21 7.19 -0.04 10.68
CA PRO A 21 7.74 1.03 9.82
C PRO A 21 7.70 0.68 8.34
N ALA A 22 7.72 1.70 7.50
CA ALA A 22 7.64 1.50 6.06
C ALA A 22 8.32 2.64 5.31
N GLU A 23 8.76 2.34 4.09
CA GLU A 23 9.14 3.37 3.15
C GLU A 23 7.89 3.82 2.42
N PHE A 24 7.45 5.03 2.69
CA PHE A 24 6.16 5.52 2.21
C PHE A 24 6.30 6.38 0.97
N VAL A 25 5.52 6.08 -0.06
CA VAL A 25 5.49 6.86 -1.30
C VAL A 25 4.05 7.24 -1.62
N ALA A 26 3.78 8.53 -1.71
CA ALA A 26 2.48 9.02 -2.15
C ALA A 26 2.50 9.18 -3.65
N ALA A 27 1.55 8.56 -4.34
CA ALA A 27 1.47 8.60 -5.79
C ALA A 27 0.69 9.84 -6.22
N GLU A 28 1.34 10.98 -6.21
CA GLU A 28 0.67 12.25 -6.50
C GLU A 28 0.72 12.62 -7.98
N SER A 29 1.71 12.17 -8.73
CA SER A 29 1.77 12.46 -10.14
C SER A 29 1.00 11.40 -10.94
N PHE A 30 0.53 11.77 -12.12
CA PHE A 30 -0.17 10.85 -13.00
C PHE A 30 0.71 9.65 -13.35
N VAL A 31 1.97 9.88 -13.64
CA VAL A 31 2.89 8.80 -14.03
C VAL A 31 3.10 7.83 -12.87
N VAL A 32 3.31 8.34 -11.66
CA VAL A 32 3.51 7.48 -10.50
C VAL A 32 2.24 6.68 -10.22
N ARG A 33 1.07 7.29 -10.35
CA ARG A 33 -0.20 6.58 -10.15
C ARG A 33 -0.42 5.50 -11.19
N LEU A 34 -0.08 5.79 -12.43
CA LEU A 34 -0.25 4.82 -13.49
C LEU A 34 0.66 3.61 -13.28
N ARG A 35 1.88 3.85 -12.81
CA ARG A 35 2.81 2.76 -12.58
C ARG A 35 2.47 1.99 -11.31
N GLY A 36 2.05 2.68 -10.25
CA GLY A 36 1.75 2.03 -8.97
C GLY A 36 2.88 1.16 -8.49
N MET A 37 2.55 -0.05 -8.04
CA MET A 37 3.54 -1.03 -7.58
C MET A 37 4.21 -1.79 -8.71
N LEU A 38 3.75 -1.59 -9.94
CA LEU A 38 4.25 -2.34 -11.09
C LEU A 38 5.74 -2.09 -11.29
N GLY A 39 6.51 -3.16 -11.38
CA GLY A 39 7.95 -3.08 -11.59
C GLY A 39 8.74 -2.60 -10.39
N ARG A 40 8.11 -2.36 -9.24
CA ARG A 40 8.82 -1.96 -8.04
C ARG A 40 9.28 -3.16 -7.23
N ARG A 41 10.37 -3.00 -6.53
CA ARG A 41 10.85 -4.03 -5.63
C ARG A 41 9.98 -4.05 -4.37
N PRO A 42 9.76 -5.22 -3.77
CA PRO A 42 8.95 -5.32 -2.55
C PRO A 42 9.56 -4.58 -1.36
N VAL A 43 10.87 -4.42 -1.34
CA VAL A 43 11.58 -3.78 -0.24
C VAL A 43 12.35 -2.60 -0.77
N ALA A 44 12.27 -1.47 -0.07
CA ALA A 44 13.03 -0.28 -0.43
C ALA A 44 14.51 -0.49 -0.18
N ALA A 45 15.35 0.41 -0.72
CA ALA A 45 16.79 0.31 -0.58
C ALA A 45 17.25 0.30 0.88
N ASN A 46 16.49 0.94 1.77
CA ASN A 46 16.81 0.97 3.20
C ASN A 46 16.32 -0.27 3.95
N GLY A 47 15.81 -1.27 3.26
CA GLY A 47 15.35 -2.51 3.88
C GLY A 47 13.94 -2.47 4.43
N LEU A 48 13.26 -1.34 4.37
CA LEU A 48 11.89 -1.24 4.86
C LEU A 48 10.88 -1.69 3.80
N PRO A 49 9.73 -2.21 4.22
CA PRO A 49 8.66 -2.52 3.27
C PRO A 49 8.20 -1.26 2.56
N LEU A 50 7.92 -1.38 1.27
CA LEU A 50 7.41 -0.27 0.49
C LEU A 50 5.89 -0.18 0.65
N VAL A 51 5.39 1.00 0.99
CA VAL A 51 3.95 1.27 1.01
C VAL A 51 3.66 2.44 0.07
N MET A 52 2.70 2.25 -0.81
CA MET A 52 2.26 3.31 -1.72
C MET A 52 0.85 3.75 -1.38
N ALA A 53 0.60 5.05 -1.46
CA ALA A 53 -0.71 5.64 -1.26
C ALA A 53 -1.19 6.29 -2.54
N PHE A 54 -2.46 6.06 -2.88
CA PHE A 54 -3.10 6.64 -4.06
C PHE A 54 -4.30 7.48 -3.59
N PRO A 55 -4.15 8.80 -3.52
CA PRO A 55 -5.25 9.66 -3.09
C PRO A 55 -6.36 9.71 -4.15
N ARG A 56 -7.58 9.97 -3.68
CA ARG A 56 -8.75 10.07 -4.55
C ARG A 56 -8.90 8.84 -5.42
N CYS A 57 -8.76 7.69 -4.81
CA CYS A 57 -8.81 6.40 -5.51
C CYS A 57 -9.70 5.43 -4.74
N SER A 58 -10.66 4.85 -5.42
CA SER A 58 -11.60 3.91 -4.81
C SER A 58 -11.60 2.55 -5.51
N SER A 59 -10.68 2.35 -6.46
CA SER A 59 -10.59 1.08 -7.17
C SER A 59 -9.17 0.89 -7.66
N VAL A 60 -8.66 -0.32 -7.52
CA VAL A 60 -7.32 -0.68 -7.99
C VAL A 60 -7.35 -2.05 -8.66
N HIS A 61 -6.40 -2.28 -9.55
CA HIS A 61 -6.19 -3.59 -10.14
C HIS A 61 -4.75 -4.03 -9.92
N THR A 62 -4.55 -5.34 -9.94
CA THR A 62 -3.23 -5.94 -9.76
C THR A 62 -2.71 -6.56 -11.05
N CYS A 63 -3.23 -6.12 -12.19
CA CYS A 63 -2.79 -6.62 -13.49
C CYS A 63 -1.29 -6.36 -13.67
N PHE A 64 -0.60 -7.34 -14.22
CA PHE A 64 0.84 -7.28 -14.48
C PHE A 64 1.74 -7.25 -13.22
N MET A 65 1.17 -7.36 -12.03
CA MET A 65 1.98 -7.51 -10.83
C MET A 65 2.66 -8.87 -10.85
N VAL A 66 3.86 -8.94 -10.27
CA VAL A 66 4.62 -10.20 -10.18
C VAL A 66 4.61 -10.80 -8.78
N TYR A 67 3.99 -10.13 -7.83
CA TYR A 67 3.85 -10.64 -6.46
C TYR A 67 2.50 -10.18 -5.92
N PRO A 68 1.97 -10.87 -4.91
CA PRO A 68 0.71 -10.45 -4.31
C PRO A 68 0.91 -9.19 -3.45
N ILE A 69 -0.14 -8.43 -3.29
CA ILE A 69 -0.11 -7.21 -2.48
C ILE A 69 -1.26 -7.19 -1.48
N ASP A 70 -1.05 -6.44 -0.40
CA ASP A 70 -2.10 -6.12 0.54
C ASP A 70 -2.65 -4.74 0.17
N ILE A 71 -3.96 -4.58 0.23
CA ILE A 71 -4.66 -3.38 -0.18
C ILE A 71 -5.55 -2.92 0.97
N ALA A 72 -5.53 -1.63 1.26
CA ALA A 72 -6.44 -1.04 2.25
C ALA A 72 -7.06 0.24 1.69
N PHE A 73 -8.39 0.32 1.75
CA PHE A 73 -9.12 1.53 1.37
C PHE A 73 -9.42 2.31 2.64
N ILE A 74 -9.19 3.60 2.62
CA ILE A 74 -9.34 4.45 3.80
C ILE A 74 -10.20 5.67 3.51
N ASP A 75 -10.76 6.24 4.57
CA ASP A 75 -11.47 7.52 4.48
C ASP A 75 -10.53 8.69 4.82
N ARG A 76 -11.08 9.90 4.87
CA ARG A 76 -10.30 11.10 5.11
C ARG A 76 -9.72 11.21 6.52
N ASP A 77 -10.23 10.40 7.43
CA ASP A 77 -9.75 10.39 8.81
C ASP A 77 -8.76 9.26 9.07
N GLY A 78 -8.45 8.49 8.03
CA GLY A 78 -7.55 7.36 8.16
C GLY A 78 -8.21 6.11 8.71
N ASN A 79 -9.54 6.05 8.71
CA ASN A 79 -10.27 4.84 9.09
C ASN A 79 -10.21 3.82 7.96
N ILE A 80 -10.05 2.56 8.31
CA ILE A 80 -9.96 1.49 7.33
C ILE A 80 -11.37 1.08 6.91
N LEU A 81 -11.71 1.34 5.66
CA LEU A 81 -13.02 1.00 5.13
C LEU A 81 -13.08 -0.42 4.61
N ALA A 82 -12.02 -0.88 4.00
CA ALA A 82 -11.93 -2.25 3.49
C ALA A 82 -10.47 -2.66 3.45
N ARG A 83 -10.20 -3.93 3.69
CA ARG A 83 -8.86 -4.45 3.73
C ARG A 83 -8.81 -5.80 3.03
N TYR A 84 -7.91 -5.93 2.07
CA TYR A 84 -7.72 -7.17 1.32
C TYR A 84 -6.27 -7.61 1.46
N LYS A 85 -6.07 -8.84 1.93
CA LYS A 85 -4.73 -9.38 2.14
C LYS A 85 -4.37 -10.34 1.03
N ASN A 86 -3.12 -10.29 0.63
CA ASN A 86 -2.55 -11.27 -0.30
C ASN A 86 -3.34 -11.34 -1.61
N VAL A 87 -3.61 -10.19 -2.19
CA VAL A 87 -4.33 -10.10 -3.46
C VAL A 87 -3.39 -10.50 -4.58
N ARG A 88 -3.75 -11.56 -5.29
CA ARG A 88 -2.93 -12.08 -6.39
C ARG A 88 -2.97 -11.16 -7.59
N PRO A 89 -2.02 -11.32 -8.53
CA PRO A 89 -2.09 -10.60 -9.79
C PRO A 89 -3.40 -10.85 -10.53
N TRP A 90 -3.77 -9.91 -11.40
CA TRP A 90 -4.95 -9.98 -12.25
C TRP A 90 -6.28 -9.96 -11.49
N ARG A 91 -6.33 -9.20 -10.42
CA ARG A 91 -7.54 -9.00 -9.64
C ARG A 91 -7.91 -7.51 -9.64
N MET A 92 -9.14 -7.24 -9.25
CA MET A 92 -9.63 -5.88 -9.05
C MET A 92 -10.28 -5.79 -7.68
N CYS A 93 -9.99 -4.72 -6.96
CA CYS A 93 -10.61 -4.43 -5.67
C CYS A 93 -11.19 -3.03 -5.72
N SER A 94 -12.39 -2.85 -5.19
CA SER A 94 -13.08 -1.56 -5.17
C SER A 94 -13.71 -1.32 -3.81
N CYS A 95 -13.78 -0.05 -3.44
CA CYS A 95 -14.47 0.37 -2.22
C CYS A 95 -15.09 1.74 -2.49
N PRO A 96 -16.35 1.79 -2.95
CA PRO A 96 -17.01 3.06 -3.22
C PRO A 96 -16.98 3.95 -1.98
N GLY A 97 -16.68 5.21 -2.15
CA GLY A 97 -16.59 6.14 -1.03
C GLY A 97 -15.22 6.25 -0.41
N ALA A 98 -14.27 5.43 -0.81
CA ALA A 98 -12.92 5.55 -0.30
C ALA A 98 -12.30 6.87 -0.74
N TRP A 99 -11.55 7.49 0.18
CA TRP A 99 -10.79 8.70 -0.13
C TRP A 99 -9.43 8.34 -0.73
N ALA A 100 -8.82 7.26 -0.29
CA ALA A 100 -7.52 6.83 -0.77
C ALA A 100 -7.36 5.33 -0.61
N VAL A 101 -6.36 4.78 -1.29
CA VAL A 101 -5.98 3.38 -1.16
C VAL A 101 -4.51 3.28 -0.82
N LEU A 102 -4.16 2.35 0.06
CA LEU A 102 -2.80 2.03 0.43
C LEU A 102 -2.47 0.62 -0.05
N GLU A 103 -1.28 0.45 -0.60
CA GLU A 103 -0.82 -0.85 -1.10
C GLU A 103 0.56 -1.18 -0.55
N ARG A 104 0.79 -2.43 -0.21
CA ARG A 104 2.11 -2.93 0.14
C ARG A 104 2.29 -4.35 -0.38
N PRO A 105 3.53 -4.80 -0.62
CA PRO A 105 3.76 -6.20 -0.99
C PRO A 105 3.41 -7.14 0.15
N SER A 106 2.60 -8.15 -0.12
CA SER A 106 2.27 -9.16 0.89
C SER A 106 3.46 -10.02 1.26
N ILE A 107 4.35 -10.24 0.32
CA ILE A 107 5.51 -11.08 0.55
C ILE A 107 6.38 -10.56 1.68
N ILE A 108 6.35 -9.25 1.95
CA ILE A 108 7.14 -8.67 3.01
C ILE A 108 6.68 -9.16 4.37
N VAL A 109 5.40 -9.45 4.50
CA VAL A 109 4.84 -9.88 5.78
C VAL A 109 5.49 -11.19 6.25
N SER A 110 5.79 -12.09 5.33
CA SER A 110 6.41 -13.36 5.69
C SER A 110 7.93 -13.32 5.65
N THR A 111 8.51 -12.32 5.06
CA THR A 111 9.95 -12.23 4.88
C THR A 111 10.73 -12.27 6.18
N PRO A 112 10.32 -11.54 7.24
CA PRO A 112 11.07 -11.59 8.49
C PRO A 112 11.20 -12.99 9.04
N ALA A 113 10.19 -13.81 8.91
CA ALA A 113 10.27 -15.17 9.38
C ALA A 113 11.31 -15.96 8.59
N LEU A 114 11.36 -15.74 7.30
CA LEU A 114 12.35 -16.41 6.46
C LEU A 114 13.75 -15.96 6.78
N GLN A 115 13.91 -14.69 7.05
CA GLN A 115 15.22 -14.14 7.33
C GLN A 115 15.80 -14.63 8.63
N ARG A 116 14.98 -15.10 9.51
CA ARG A 116 15.49 -15.60 10.79
C ARG A 116 16.10 -16.95 10.68
N VAL A 117 15.84 -17.54 9.59
CA VAL A 117 16.35 -18.81 9.51
C VAL A 117 17.77 -18.87 9.58
N PRO A 118 18.45 -18.35 9.08
CA PRO A 118 19.69 -18.52 9.01
C PRO A 118 20.34 -18.97 9.69
N ALA A 119 20.42 -18.95 9.97
CA ALA A 119 21.43 -19.40 10.61
C ALA A 119 22.09 -20.38 10.00
#